data_f896a8e77d2c0a87553b442638613274
#
_entry.id   f896a8e77d2c0a87553b442638613274
#
_cell.length_a   1.000
_cell.length_b   1.000
_cell.length_c   1.000
_cell.angle_alpha   90.00
_cell.angle_beta   90.00
_cell.angle_gamma   90.00
#
_symmetry.space_group_name_H-M   'P 1'
#
loop_
_entity.id
_entity.type
_entity.pdbx_description
1 polymer ?
#
loop_
_entity_poly.entity_id
_entity_poly.type
_entity_poly.pdbx_seq_one_letter_code
_entity_poly.pdbx_strand_id
1 'polypeptide(L)'
;MITIFSPMRAFESDIADVQLNAINSWVNIKPSVEIILFEDEKNTTAAACSHLNVSVIKDVDRSFSGVPLLNSMYEIVNQVSSNDVICYLTADILLPKDFSTKINQFYNLGKSEFGKFV
;
A
#
# COMPACT_ATOMS: atom_id res chain seq x y z
N MET A 1 2.90 -9.37 -10.40
CA MET A 1 3.36 -8.53 -9.26
C MET A 1 2.15 -8.03 -8.47
N ILE A 2 2.37 -7.67 -7.26
CA ILE A 2 1.33 -7.21 -6.33
C ILE A 2 1.55 -5.73 -6.06
N THR A 3 0.46 -4.96 -5.96
CA THR A 3 0.50 -3.57 -5.52
C THR A 3 -0.13 -3.46 -4.14
N ILE A 4 0.59 -2.85 -3.20
CA ILE A 4 0.06 -2.47 -1.89
C ILE A 4 -0.17 -0.97 -1.90
N PHE A 5 -1.34 -0.52 -1.47
CA PHE A 5 -1.58 0.89 -1.29
C PHE A 5 -2.15 1.18 0.09
N SER A 6 -1.83 2.35 0.61
CA SER A 6 -2.17 2.70 1.98
C SER A 6 -2.29 4.22 2.16
N PRO A 7 -3.31 4.68 2.89
CA PRO A 7 -3.35 6.06 3.33
C PRO A 7 -2.39 6.25 4.50
N MET A 8 -1.75 7.41 4.56
CA MET A 8 -0.82 7.72 5.63
C MET A 8 -1.45 8.70 6.62
N ARG A 9 -1.01 8.61 7.85
CA ARG A 9 -1.23 9.61 8.89
C ARG A 9 0.05 10.43 9.04
N ALA A 10 -0.05 11.62 9.63
CA ALA A 10 1.12 12.46 9.84
C ALA A 10 2.21 11.71 10.60
N PHE A 11 3.45 11.84 10.13
CA PHE A 11 4.60 11.15 10.73
C PHE A 11 5.09 11.92 11.95
N GLU A 12 4.38 11.73 13.04
CA GLU A 12 4.61 12.41 14.31
C GLU A 12 4.65 11.39 15.45
N SER A 13 5.58 11.57 16.40
CA SER A 13 5.65 10.75 17.62
C SER A 13 5.63 9.25 17.32
N ASP A 14 4.85 8.49 18.09
CA ASP A 14 4.76 7.04 17.95
C ASP A 14 4.16 6.60 16.61
N ILE A 15 3.31 7.43 16.01
CA ILE A 15 2.70 7.11 14.71
C ILE A 15 3.77 7.02 13.62
N ALA A 16 4.78 7.89 13.68
CA ALA A 16 5.89 7.83 12.73
C ALA A 16 6.59 6.46 12.79
N ASP A 17 6.90 5.99 13.98
CA ASP A 17 7.57 4.71 14.17
C ASP A 17 6.73 3.54 13.71
N VAL A 18 5.44 3.55 14.06
CA VAL A 18 4.50 2.48 13.64
C VAL A 18 4.42 2.40 12.12
N GLN A 19 4.24 3.53 11.45
CA GLN A 19 4.12 3.55 9.99
C GLN A 19 5.42 3.15 9.31
N LEU A 20 6.57 3.64 9.76
CA LEU A 20 7.84 3.27 9.18
C LEU A 20 8.15 1.79 9.35
N ASN A 21 7.83 1.20 10.50
CA ASN A 21 8.01 -0.23 10.72
C ASN A 21 7.15 -1.06 9.75
N ALA A 22 5.89 -0.66 9.56
CA ALA A 22 5.01 -1.35 8.61
C ALA A 22 5.54 -1.23 7.19
N ILE A 23 5.86 -0.03 6.73
CA ILE A 23 6.35 0.22 5.37
C ILE A 23 7.67 -0.52 5.14
N ASN A 24 8.57 -0.54 6.11
CA ASN A 24 9.82 -1.29 5.99
C ASN A 24 9.56 -2.79 5.81
N SER A 25 8.56 -3.35 6.50
CA SER A 25 8.21 -4.75 6.28
C SER A 25 7.73 -4.99 4.86
N TRP A 26 6.97 -4.06 4.27
CA TRP A 26 6.49 -4.18 2.89
C TRP A 26 7.63 -4.06 1.87
N VAL A 27 8.56 -3.13 2.09
CA VAL A 27 9.72 -2.93 1.21
C VAL A 27 10.60 -4.19 1.16
N ASN A 28 10.63 -4.96 2.25
CA ASN A 28 11.46 -6.16 2.35
C ASN A 28 10.81 -7.43 1.81
N ILE A 29 9.59 -7.34 1.29
CA ILE A 29 8.90 -8.50 0.69
C ILE A 29 9.65 -8.97 -0.57
N LYS A 30 9.79 -10.29 -0.73
CA LYS A 30 10.43 -10.90 -1.90
C LYS A 30 9.53 -12.01 -2.45
N PRO A 31 9.25 -12.05 -3.76
CA PRO A 31 9.57 -11.01 -4.76
C PRO A 31 8.97 -9.66 -4.42
N SER A 32 9.59 -8.59 -4.89
CA SER A 32 9.20 -7.21 -4.57
C SER A 32 7.75 -6.91 -4.94
N VAL A 33 7.12 -6.06 -4.14
CA VAL A 33 5.78 -5.52 -4.41
C VAL A 33 5.90 -4.04 -4.75
N GLU A 34 4.93 -3.54 -5.52
CA GLU A 34 4.78 -2.10 -5.72
C GLU A 34 4.08 -1.50 -4.50
N ILE A 35 4.59 -0.38 -3.99
CA ILE A 35 4.02 0.28 -2.82
C ILE A 35 3.63 1.71 -3.18
N ILE A 36 2.36 2.02 -2.99
CA ILE A 36 1.79 3.35 -3.24
C ILE A 36 1.23 3.88 -1.93
N LEU A 37 1.80 5.00 -1.46
CA LEU A 37 1.36 5.67 -0.26
C LEU A 37 0.60 6.94 -0.63
N PHE A 38 -0.49 7.22 0.07
CA PHE A 38 -1.24 8.45 -0.12
C PHE A 38 -0.86 9.44 0.98
N GLU A 39 -0.44 10.63 0.55
CA GLU A 39 0.10 11.65 1.44
C GLU A 39 -0.86 11.98 2.58
N ASP A 40 -0.32 12.25 3.74
CA ASP A 40 -1.09 12.64 4.92
C ASP A 40 -1.52 14.12 4.85
N GLU A 41 -2.40 14.52 5.76
CA GLU A 41 -2.97 15.86 5.78
C GLU A 41 -1.95 16.97 6.10
N LYS A 42 -0.80 16.60 6.66
CA LYS A 42 0.27 17.54 7.00
C LYS A 42 1.46 17.49 6.03
N ASN A 43 1.36 16.68 4.98
CA ASN A 43 2.40 16.54 3.95
C ASN A 43 3.74 16.07 4.51
N THR A 44 3.74 15.13 5.45
CA THR A 44 4.96 14.61 6.08
C THR A 44 5.48 13.33 5.44
N THR A 45 4.65 12.62 4.67
CA THR A 45 4.97 11.28 4.16
C THR A 45 6.15 11.30 3.18
N ALA A 46 6.13 12.21 2.21
CA ALA A 46 7.16 12.23 1.17
C ALA A 46 8.57 12.38 1.76
N ALA A 47 8.72 13.26 2.75
CA ALA A 47 10.00 13.46 3.42
C ALA A 47 10.39 12.26 4.28
N ALA A 48 9.43 11.72 5.03
CA ALA A 48 9.69 10.58 5.94
C ALA A 48 10.08 9.31 5.17
N CYS A 49 9.57 9.14 3.95
CA CYS A 49 9.77 7.94 3.14
C CYS A 49 10.73 8.15 1.96
N SER A 50 11.43 9.28 1.91
CA SER A 50 12.28 9.65 0.76
C SER A 50 13.40 8.64 0.48
N HIS A 51 13.83 7.88 1.49
CA HIS A 51 14.87 6.87 1.38
C HIS A 51 14.35 5.49 1.01
N LEU A 52 13.04 5.35 0.83
CA LEU A 52 12.41 4.06 0.54
C LEU A 52 11.92 4.00 -0.90
N ASN A 53 11.89 2.80 -1.46
CA ASN A 53 11.41 2.59 -2.82
C ASN A 53 9.88 2.49 -2.83
N VAL A 54 9.24 3.64 -2.65
CA VAL A 54 7.77 3.77 -2.62
C VAL A 54 7.35 4.98 -3.43
N SER A 55 6.12 4.97 -3.91
CA SER A 55 5.50 6.13 -4.58
C SER A 55 4.59 6.84 -3.59
N VAL A 56 4.61 8.18 -3.59
CA VAL A 56 3.73 8.98 -2.74
C VAL A 56 2.84 9.84 -3.63
N ILE A 57 1.53 9.72 -3.45
CA ILE A 57 0.53 10.43 -4.25
C ILE A 57 -0.20 11.42 -3.36
N LYS A 58 -0.28 12.67 -3.79
CA LYS A 58 -0.97 13.76 -3.06
C LYS A 58 -2.39 13.99 -3.55
N ASP A 59 -2.62 13.88 -4.85
CA ASP A 59 -3.90 14.22 -5.46
C ASP A 59 -4.88 13.06 -5.31
N VAL A 60 -5.64 13.11 -4.23
CA VAL A 60 -6.66 12.12 -3.90
C VAL A 60 -7.80 12.85 -3.21
N ASP A 61 -9.03 12.39 -3.46
CA ASP A 61 -10.20 12.95 -2.77
C ASP A 61 -10.13 12.61 -1.28
N ARG A 62 -10.46 13.58 -0.45
CA ARG A 62 -10.30 13.45 0.99
C ARG A 62 -11.61 13.73 1.70
N SER A 63 -11.73 13.16 2.90
CA SER A 63 -12.82 13.48 3.80
C SER A 63 -12.65 14.89 4.35
N PHE A 64 -13.66 15.36 5.08
CA PHE A 64 -13.63 16.67 5.72
C PHE A 64 -12.39 16.83 6.63
N SER A 65 -11.95 15.76 7.27
CA SER A 65 -10.79 15.78 8.16
C SER A 65 -9.46 15.54 7.46
N GLY A 66 -9.45 15.45 6.12
CA GLY A 66 -8.22 15.29 5.35
C GLY A 66 -7.78 13.86 5.10
N VAL A 67 -8.58 12.88 5.47
CA VAL A 67 -8.26 11.46 5.26
C VAL A 67 -8.57 11.09 3.81
N PRO A 68 -7.65 10.44 3.08
CA PRO A 68 -7.95 9.96 1.73
C PRO A 68 -9.14 9.02 1.71
N LEU A 69 -10.03 9.20 0.72
CA LEU A 69 -11.20 8.35 0.56
C LEU A 69 -10.82 7.05 -0.17
N LEU A 70 -11.31 5.93 0.33
CA LEU A 70 -10.95 4.61 -0.21
C LEU A 70 -11.29 4.47 -1.69
N ASN A 71 -12.47 4.90 -2.12
CA ASN A 71 -12.87 4.80 -3.51
C ASN A 71 -11.95 5.64 -4.42
N SER A 72 -11.54 6.81 -3.99
CA SER A 72 -10.62 7.66 -4.75
C SER A 72 -9.23 7.02 -4.86
N MET A 73 -8.71 6.50 -3.75
CA MET A 73 -7.44 5.77 -3.76
C MET A 73 -7.50 4.57 -4.72
N TYR A 74 -8.55 3.80 -4.64
CA TYR A 74 -8.73 2.61 -5.48
C TYR A 74 -8.75 2.96 -6.96
N GLU A 75 -9.47 4.00 -7.34
CA GLU A 75 -9.51 4.47 -8.73
C GLU A 75 -8.14 4.88 -9.23
N ILE A 76 -7.39 5.63 -8.42
CA ILE A 76 -6.06 6.08 -8.79
C ILE A 76 -5.12 4.90 -8.97
N VAL A 77 -5.13 3.96 -8.03
CA VAL A 77 -4.27 2.77 -8.10
C VAL A 77 -4.58 1.94 -9.33
N ASN A 78 -5.85 1.78 -9.68
CA ASN A 78 -6.24 1.07 -10.91
C ASN A 78 -5.72 1.75 -12.17
N GLN A 79 -5.59 3.07 -12.16
CA GLN A 79 -5.08 3.82 -13.32
C GLN A 79 -3.57 3.75 -13.44
N VAL A 80 -2.84 3.80 -12.32
CA VAL A 80 -1.39 3.89 -12.33
C VAL A 80 -0.69 2.53 -12.22
N SER A 81 -1.38 1.51 -11.76
CA SER A 81 -0.85 0.16 -11.62
C SER A 81 -1.44 -0.77 -12.67
N SER A 82 -0.59 -1.63 -13.24
CA SER A 82 -1.01 -2.67 -14.17
C SER A 82 -1.02 -4.06 -13.51
N ASN A 83 -0.82 -4.13 -12.22
CA ASN A 83 -0.72 -5.41 -11.52
C ASN A 83 -2.10 -6.02 -11.27
N ASP A 84 -2.17 -7.36 -11.32
CA ASP A 84 -3.42 -8.12 -11.19
C ASP A 84 -3.96 -8.11 -9.78
N VAL A 85 -3.09 -8.01 -8.77
CA VAL A 85 -3.46 -8.07 -7.37
C VAL A 85 -3.17 -6.74 -6.71
N ILE A 86 -4.19 -6.15 -6.12
CA ILE A 86 -4.12 -4.86 -5.44
C ILE A 86 -4.57 -5.07 -4.00
N CYS A 87 -3.71 -4.68 -3.05
CA CYS A 87 -3.97 -4.85 -1.62
C CYS A 87 -4.06 -3.50 -0.93
N TYR A 88 -5.17 -3.26 -0.24
CA TYR A 88 -5.32 -2.12 0.64
C TYR A 88 -4.87 -2.51 2.05
N LEU A 89 -3.98 -1.72 2.63
CA LEU A 89 -3.54 -1.93 4.02
C LEU A 89 -3.52 -0.60 4.75
N THR A 90 -3.77 -0.64 6.04
CA THR A 90 -3.45 0.48 6.93
C THR A 90 -2.01 0.33 7.41
N ALA A 91 -1.34 1.45 7.70
CA ALA A 91 0.11 1.46 7.92
C ALA A 91 0.51 1.09 9.36
N ASP A 92 -0.23 0.19 9.97
CA ASP A 92 0.09 -0.46 11.24
C ASP A 92 0.20 -1.99 11.08
N ILE A 93 0.11 -2.48 9.85
CA ILE A 93 0.14 -3.93 9.56
C ILE A 93 1.51 -4.32 9.03
N LEU A 94 2.19 -5.18 9.78
CA LEU A 94 3.44 -5.79 9.35
C LEU A 94 3.16 -6.98 8.45
N LEU A 95 3.99 -7.17 7.42
CA LEU A 95 3.85 -8.31 6.53
C LEU A 95 5.12 -9.17 6.54
N PRO A 96 5.00 -10.49 6.39
CA PRO A 96 6.16 -11.37 6.30
C PRO A 96 6.85 -11.23 4.94
N LYS A 97 8.13 -11.59 4.88
CA LYS A 97 8.93 -11.48 3.64
C LYS A 97 8.37 -12.30 2.48
N ASP A 98 7.72 -13.41 2.77
CA ASP A 98 7.16 -14.31 1.75
C ASP A 98 5.71 -13.98 1.38
N PHE A 99 5.24 -12.79 1.75
CA PHE A 99 3.87 -12.36 1.49
C PHE A 99 3.49 -12.51 0.02
N SER A 100 4.33 -11.99 -0.89
CA SER A 100 4.00 -12.02 -2.32
C SER A 100 3.95 -13.46 -2.86
N THR A 101 4.82 -14.34 -2.37
CA THR A 101 4.79 -15.75 -2.76
C THR A 101 3.49 -16.40 -2.31
N LYS A 102 3.06 -16.17 -1.07
CA LYS A 102 1.81 -16.71 -0.53
C LYS A 102 0.59 -16.19 -1.30
N ILE A 103 0.55 -14.89 -1.55
CA ILE A 103 -0.57 -14.30 -2.28
C ILE A 103 -0.62 -14.81 -3.72
N ASN A 104 0.52 -14.91 -4.41
CA ASN A 104 0.56 -15.43 -5.76
C ASN A 104 0.10 -16.88 -5.84
N GLN A 105 0.49 -17.71 -4.89
CA GLN A 105 0.02 -19.09 -4.80
C GLN A 105 -1.50 -19.13 -4.64
N PHE A 106 -2.04 -18.32 -3.73
CA PHE A 106 -3.47 -18.24 -3.48
C PHE A 106 -4.23 -17.77 -4.71
N TYR A 107 -3.73 -16.72 -5.37
CA TYR A 107 -4.34 -16.17 -6.58
C TYR A 107 -4.37 -17.20 -7.71
N ASN A 108 -3.26 -17.92 -7.93
CA ASN A 108 -3.16 -18.93 -8.97
C ASN A 108 -4.08 -20.13 -8.69
N LEU A 109 -4.19 -20.54 -7.43
CA LEU A 109 -5.11 -21.60 -7.03
C LEU A 109 -6.56 -21.20 -7.30
N GLY A 110 -6.96 -19.98 -6.90
CA GLY A 110 -8.30 -19.49 -7.15
C GLY A 110 -8.60 -19.42 -8.64
N LYS A 111 -7.63 -19.00 -9.44
CA LYS A 111 -7.77 -18.88 -10.88
C LYS A 111 -7.93 -20.24 -11.56
N SER A 112 -7.19 -21.26 -11.11
CA SER A 112 -7.20 -22.58 -11.71
C SER A 112 -8.34 -23.46 -11.18
N GLU A 113 -8.71 -23.32 -9.91
CA GLU A 113 -9.70 -24.19 -9.26
C GLU A 113 -11.12 -23.64 -9.36
N PHE A 114 -11.27 -22.31 -9.28
CA PHE A 114 -12.59 -21.68 -9.20
C PHE A 114 -12.87 -20.75 -10.39
N GLY A 115 -11.97 -20.70 -11.35
CA GLY A 115 -12.08 -19.86 -12.52
C GLY A 115 -11.63 -18.45 -12.23
N LYS A 116 -12.57 -17.58 -11.84
CA LYS A 116 -12.26 -16.18 -11.60
C LYS A 116 -12.16 -15.89 -10.11
N PHE A 117 -11.03 -15.36 -9.69
CA PHE A 117 -10.83 -14.90 -8.32
C PHE A 117 -11.17 -13.41 -8.22
N VAL A 118 -12.02 -13.07 -7.30
CA VAL A 118 -12.52 -11.70 -7.16
C VAL A 118 -12.05 -11.10 -5.85
#